data_09520e3a07c422e6b51c1e590a2066b3
#
_entry.id   09520e3a07c422e6b51c1e590a2066b3
#
_cell.length_a   1.000
_cell.length_b   1.000
_cell.length_c   1.000
_cell.angle_alpha   90.00
_cell.angle_beta   90.00
_cell.angle_gamma   90.00
#
_symmetry.space_group_name_H-M   'P 1'
#
loop_
_entity.id
_entity.type
_entity.pdbx_description
1 polymer ?
#
loop_
_entity_poly.entity_id
_entity_poly.type
_entity_poly.pdbx_seq_one_letter_code
_entity_poly.pdbx_strand_id
1 'polypeptide(L)'
;MSLAVQVDKSERDAGWSAHLQLRFIERDGVTRLGARRHFGPLLVQRPFYPEGAPCHVYVLHPPGGIVAGDRLELDIHLEPGSHALLTMPGASKFYRSIGPTAYLAQRFHLQAGSTLEWLPQDSIFFCGARASLDSRFTLEPGARLLAWETLCLGRPVMNERFDQGALDSRLRIELPDDPGLHERLRISGGHLAKLGGHPLSATFCASPADPTVLEQARTVLDELDTPAGATLLGSLLVIRLLDHDNQHLQRTLQRLWHVLRPAVLGLPACPPRIWAT
;
A
#
# COMPACT_ATOMS: atom_id res chain seq x y z
N MET A 1 38.56 -38.35 -7.85
CA MET A 1 38.78 -36.91 -7.65
C MET A 1 37.46 -36.21 -7.89
N SER A 2 36.76 -35.83 -6.83
CA SER A 2 35.48 -35.11 -6.91
C SER A 2 35.78 -33.63 -6.93
N LEU A 3 35.46 -32.97 -8.05
CA LEU A 3 35.50 -31.51 -8.17
C LEU A 3 34.30 -30.95 -7.39
N ALA A 4 34.56 -30.46 -6.16
CA ALA A 4 33.61 -29.63 -5.44
C ALA A 4 33.49 -28.29 -6.18
N VAL A 5 32.35 -28.05 -6.82
CA VAL A 5 32.00 -26.77 -7.39
C VAL A 5 31.89 -25.78 -6.21
N GLN A 6 32.86 -24.88 -6.10
CA GLN A 6 32.76 -23.73 -5.22
C GLN A 6 31.68 -22.81 -5.78
N VAL A 7 30.46 -22.88 -5.23
CA VAL A 7 29.41 -21.88 -5.47
C VAL A 7 29.85 -20.59 -4.79
N ASP A 8 30.01 -19.54 -5.57
CA ASP A 8 30.44 -18.22 -5.10
C ASP A 8 29.49 -17.70 -4.00
N LYS A 9 30.08 -17.21 -2.91
CA LYS A 9 29.32 -16.69 -1.76
C LYS A 9 28.45 -15.48 -2.12
N SER A 10 28.79 -14.75 -3.20
CA SER A 10 28.03 -13.58 -3.69
C SER A 10 26.67 -13.98 -4.29
N GLU A 11 26.51 -15.17 -4.85
CA GLU A 11 25.23 -15.68 -5.35
C GLU A 11 24.26 -16.14 -4.24
N ARG A 12 24.74 -16.43 -3.05
CA ARG A 12 23.90 -16.82 -1.89
C ARG A 12 23.22 -15.64 -1.19
N ASP A 13 23.65 -14.40 -1.46
CA ASP A 13 23.07 -13.17 -0.89
C ASP A 13 22.12 -12.46 -1.85
N ALA A 14 21.97 -12.94 -3.08
CA ALA A 14 21.04 -12.39 -4.06
C ALA A 14 19.63 -12.98 -3.86
N GLY A 15 18.75 -12.22 -3.22
CA GLY A 15 17.31 -12.51 -3.22
C GLY A 15 16.71 -12.40 -4.61
N TRP A 16 15.44 -12.72 -4.75
CA TRP A 16 14.72 -12.59 -6.01
C TRP A 16 14.48 -11.13 -6.35
N SER A 17 14.54 -10.82 -7.65
CA SER A 17 14.10 -9.54 -8.18
C SER A 17 12.76 -9.73 -8.89
N ALA A 18 11.82 -8.84 -8.62
CA ALA A 18 10.54 -8.78 -9.30
C ALA A 18 10.21 -7.34 -9.66
N HIS A 19 9.70 -7.14 -10.86
CA HIS A 19 9.25 -5.83 -11.33
C HIS A 19 7.91 -5.98 -12.04
N LEU A 20 6.96 -5.11 -11.71
CA LEU A 20 5.67 -5.01 -12.38
C LEU A 20 5.42 -3.56 -12.78
N GLN A 21 5.30 -3.31 -14.07
CA GLN A 21 4.91 -2.02 -14.62
C GLN A 21 3.55 -2.13 -15.28
N LEU A 22 2.64 -1.22 -14.90
CA LEU A 22 1.30 -1.11 -15.47
C LEU A 22 1.09 0.32 -15.98
N ARG A 23 0.41 0.43 -17.13
CA ARG A 23 -0.02 1.71 -17.68
C ARG A 23 -1.52 1.67 -17.96
N PHE A 24 -2.26 2.58 -17.36
CA PHE A 24 -3.69 2.75 -17.56
C PHE A 24 -3.93 3.93 -18.49
N ILE A 25 -4.86 3.74 -19.43
CA ILE A 25 -5.25 4.72 -20.43
C ILE A 25 -6.77 4.85 -20.43
N GLU A 26 -7.27 6.05 -20.66
CA GLU A 26 -8.71 6.26 -20.91
C GLU A 26 -8.96 6.11 -22.42
N ARG A 27 -10.01 5.40 -22.80
CA ARG A 27 -10.54 5.31 -24.17
C ARG A 27 -12.06 5.23 -24.14
N ASP A 28 -12.73 6.12 -24.84
CA ASP A 28 -14.18 6.14 -24.99
C ASP A 28 -14.92 6.14 -23.63
N GLY A 29 -14.42 6.93 -22.65
CA GLY A 29 -14.98 7.03 -21.30
C GLY A 29 -14.70 5.85 -20.40
N VAL A 30 -13.86 4.88 -20.79
CA VAL A 30 -13.52 3.70 -20.00
C VAL A 30 -12.02 3.55 -19.85
N THR A 31 -11.56 3.36 -18.63
CA THR A 31 -10.15 3.08 -18.38
C THR A 31 -9.78 1.66 -18.80
N ARG A 32 -8.67 1.52 -19.51
CA ARG A 32 -8.12 0.23 -19.95
C ARG A 32 -6.71 0.04 -19.40
N LEU A 33 -6.35 -1.20 -19.10
CA LEU A 33 -4.95 -1.59 -18.90
C LEU A 33 -4.26 -1.59 -20.27
N GLY A 34 -3.60 -0.47 -20.60
CA GLY A 34 -3.00 -0.23 -21.91
C GLY A 34 -1.67 -0.94 -22.12
N ALA A 35 -0.87 -1.08 -21.06
CA ALA A 35 0.38 -1.83 -21.11
C ALA A 35 0.66 -2.54 -19.78
N ARG A 36 1.29 -3.71 -19.89
CA ARG A 36 1.76 -4.51 -18.78
C ARG A 36 3.11 -5.09 -19.11
N ARG A 37 4.09 -4.83 -18.25
CA ARG A 37 5.41 -5.49 -18.30
C ARG A 37 5.69 -6.06 -16.91
N HIS A 38 6.21 -7.26 -16.85
CA HIS A 38 6.62 -7.85 -15.57
C HIS A 38 7.85 -8.71 -15.73
N PHE A 39 8.59 -8.81 -14.64
CA PHE A 39 9.70 -9.74 -14.45
C PHE A 39 9.57 -10.34 -13.05
N GLY A 40 9.86 -11.62 -12.92
CA GLY A 40 9.71 -12.33 -11.64
C GLY A 40 8.25 -12.56 -11.23
N PRO A 41 7.98 -12.76 -9.92
CA PRO A 41 6.70 -13.26 -9.45
C PRO A 41 5.60 -12.21 -9.28
N LEU A 42 5.84 -10.93 -9.56
CA LEU A 42 4.77 -9.93 -9.53
C LEU A 42 3.93 -10.01 -10.79
N LEU A 43 2.62 -10.18 -10.62
CA LEU A 43 1.65 -10.38 -11.68
C LEU A 43 0.38 -9.56 -11.45
N VAL A 44 -0.50 -9.51 -12.46
CA VAL A 44 -1.87 -9.00 -12.33
C VAL A 44 -2.85 -9.98 -12.93
N GLN A 45 -4.04 -10.02 -12.34
CA GLN A 45 -5.18 -10.71 -12.93
C GLN A 45 -5.76 -9.92 -14.11
N ARG A 46 -6.71 -10.55 -14.83
CA ARG A 46 -7.52 -9.86 -15.84
C ARG A 46 -8.25 -8.68 -15.19
N PRO A 47 -8.25 -7.49 -15.80
CA PRO A 47 -9.03 -6.35 -15.34
C PRO A 47 -10.51 -6.65 -15.19
N PHE A 48 -11.16 -6.03 -14.20
CA PHE A 48 -12.59 -6.10 -13.94
C PHE A 48 -13.22 -4.71 -14.09
N TYR A 49 -14.51 -4.67 -14.39
CA TYR A 49 -15.27 -3.43 -14.62
C TYR A 49 -16.62 -3.48 -13.91
N PRO A 50 -16.68 -3.65 -12.58
CA PRO A 50 -17.93 -3.83 -11.85
C PRO A 50 -18.83 -2.58 -11.84
N GLU A 51 -18.23 -1.42 -12.09
CA GLU A 51 -18.90 -0.12 -12.08
C GLU A 51 -18.77 0.63 -13.42
N GLY A 52 -18.36 -0.06 -14.49
CA GLY A 52 -18.29 0.46 -15.85
C GLY A 52 -16.97 1.14 -16.21
N ALA A 53 -16.79 2.44 -15.91
CA ALA A 53 -15.64 3.22 -16.36
C ALA A 53 -14.32 2.90 -15.62
N PRO A 54 -14.29 2.79 -14.26
CA PRO A 54 -13.07 2.47 -13.53
C PRO A 54 -12.56 1.05 -13.81
N CYS A 55 -11.23 0.94 -13.93
CA CYS A 55 -10.54 -0.33 -14.17
C CYS A 55 -10.06 -0.94 -12.85
N HIS A 56 -10.67 -2.04 -12.41
CA HIS A 56 -10.24 -2.76 -11.21
C HIS A 56 -9.19 -3.82 -11.57
N VAL A 57 -8.07 -3.82 -10.86
CA VAL A 57 -6.96 -4.76 -11.07
C VAL A 57 -6.48 -5.34 -9.74
N TYR A 58 -6.28 -6.65 -9.71
CA TYR A 58 -5.69 -7.33 -8.57
C TYR A 58 -4.22 -7.60 -8.84
N VAL A 59 -3.35 -7.02 -8.00
CA VAL A 59 -1.91 -7.26 -8.01
C VAL A 59 -1.62 -8.51 -7.21
N LEU A 60 -0.84 -9.42 -7.77
CA LEU A 60 -0.54 -10.73 -7.20
C LEU A 60 0.96 -10.86 -6.93
N HIS A 61 1.28 -11.45 -5.80
CA HIS A 61 2.61 -11.97 -5.49
C HIS A 61 2.47 -13.45 -5.08
N PRO A 62 2.44 -14.40 -6.05
CA PRO A 62 2.18 -15.82 -5.81
C PRO A 62 3.10 -16.52 -4.80
N PRO A 63 4.40 -16.17 -4.69
CA PRO A 63 5.22 -16.70 -3.61
C PRO A 63 4.61 -16.37 -2.24
N GLY A 64 4.70 -17.29 -1.28
CA GLY A 64 4.07 -17.17 0.04
C GLY A 64 4.52 -15.97 0.87
N GLY A 65 5.55 -15.23 0.43
CA GLY A 65 6.04 -13.99 1.05
C GLY A 65 7.39 -13.55 0.48
N ILE A 66 7.93 -12.50 1.09
CA ILE A 66 9.16 -11.81 0.71
C ILE A 66 10.24 -12.22 1.71
N VAL A 67 11.37 -12.68 1.20
CA VAL A 67 12.48 -13.17 2.04
C VAL A 67 13.70 -12.25 1.96
N ALA A 68 14.73 -12.58 2.73
CA ALA A 68 15.96 -11.81 2.79
C ALA A 68 16.58 -11.54 1.43
N GLY A 69 16.88 -10.29 1.13
CA GLY A 69 17.51 -9.86 -0.12
C GLY A 69 16.56 -9.68 -1.30
N ASP A 70 15.30 -10.08 -1.19
CA ASP A 70 14.31 -9.86 -2.25
C ASP A 70 14.13 -8.38 -2.56
N ARG A 71 13.94 -8.06 -3.85
CA ARG A 71 13.68 -6.72 -4.37
C ARG A 71 12.45 -6.75 -5.25
N LEU A 72 11.36 -6.15 -4.77
CA LEU A 72 10.11 -6.03 -5.49
C LEU A 72 9.87 -4.58 -5.87
N GLU A 73 9.56 -4.33 -7.13
CA GLU A 73 9.28 -3.01 -7.66
C GLU A 73 7.92 -3.00 -8.36
N LEU A 74 7.08 -2.05 -7.98
CA LEU A 74 5.78 -1.77 -8.58
C LEU A 74 5.81 -0.36 -9.16
N ASP A 75 5.54 -0.23 -10.46
CA ASP A 75 5.55 1.03 -11.20
C ASP A 75 4.23 1.21 -11.96
N ILE A 76 3.40 2.15 -11.50
CA ILE A 76 2.04 2.35 -11.97
C ILE A 76 1.91 3.73 -12.60
N HIS A 77 1.51 3.76 -13.86
CA HIS A 77 1.29 4.98 -14.61
C HIS A 77 -0.18 5.11 -15.00
N LEU A 78 -0.79 6.21 -14.61
CA LEU A 78 -2.14 6.58 -15.00
C LEU A 78 -2.06 7.75 -15.98
N GLU A 79 -2.47 7.53 -17.24
CA GLU A 79 -2.57 8.59 -18.24
C GLU A 79 -3.75 9.53 -17.93
N PRO A 80 -3.79 10.72 -18.57
CA PRO A 80 -4.83 11.71 -18.29
C PRO A 80 -6.23 11.13 -18.34
N GLY A 81 -7.07 11.47 -17.35
CA GLY A 81 -8.47 11.05 -17.25
C GLY A 81 -8.71 9.58 -16.90
N SER A 82 -7.67 8.74 -16.81
CA SER A 82 -7.83 7.33 -16.44
C SER A 82 -8.17 7.16 -14.96
N HIS A 83 -8.95 6.12 -14.62
CA HIS A 83 -9.31 5.77 -13.24
C HIS A 83 -9.04 4.29 -12.99
N ALA A 84 -8.09 3.98 -12.12
CA ALA A 84 -7.77 2.62 -11.73
C ALA A 84 -7.96 2.40 -10.24
N LEU A 85 -8.60 1.28 -9.88
CA LEU A 85 -8.63 0.74 -8.52
C LEU A 85 -7.74 -0.51 -8.49
N LEU A 86 -6.70 -0.46 -7.67
CA LEU A 86 -5.77 -1.56 -7.46
C LEU A 86 -5.85 -2.07 -6.03
N THR A 87 -5.92 -3.38 -5.88
CA THR A 87 -5.89 -4.06 -4.59
C THR A 87 -5.11 -5.37 -4.70
N MET A 88 -4.96 -6.06 -3.57
CA MET A 88 -4.27 -7.35 -3.50
C MET A 88 -5.19 -8.39 -2.85
N PRO A 89 -5.22 -9.65 -3.32
CA PRO A 89 -6.05 -10.69 -2.72
C PRO A 89 -5.53 -11.20 -1.37
N GLY A 90 -4.28 -10.92 -1.04
CA GLY A 90 -3.66 -11.36 0.21
C GLY A 90 -2.60 -10.40 0.70
N ALA A 91 -2.24 -10.54 1.97
CA ALA A 91 -1.23 -9.75 2.63
C ALA A 91 0.18 -10.01 2.08
N SER A 92 1.01 -8.95 2.02
CA SER A 92 2.44 -9.06 1.77
C SER A 92 3.16 -9.49 3.04
N LYS A 93 3.76 -10.67 3.06
CA LYS A 93 4.42 -11.24 4.23
C LYS A 93 5.94 -11.09 4.10
N PHE A 94 6.56 -10.45 5.10
CA PHE A 94 8.00 -10.32 5.19
C PHE A 94 8.52 -11.32 6.22
N TYR A 95 9.25 -12.31 5.75
CA TYR A 95 9.77 -13.36 6.63
C TYR A 95 11.07 -12.95 7.33
N ARG A 96 11.42 -13.72 8.37
CA ARG A 96 12.66 -13.56 9.12
C ARG A 96 13.88 -13.54 8.20
N SER A 97 14.79 -12.60 8.46
CA SER A 97 16.09 -12.52 7.81
C SER A 97 17.21 -12.60 8.85
N ILE A 98 18.26 -13.36 8.55
CA ILE A 98 19.48 -13.45 9.35
C ILE A 98 20.58 -12.48 8.85
N GLY A 99 20.31 -11.69 7.80
CA GLY A 99 21.32 -10.78 7.21
C GLY A 99 20.69 -9.75 6.29
N PRO A 100 20.46 -10.05 5.00
CA PRO A 100 20.01 -9.08 4.02
C PRO A 100 18.62 -8.50 4.31
N THR A 101 18.42 -7.27 3.87
CA THR A 101 17.11 -6.59 3.94
C THR A 101 16.28 -6.92 2.69
N ALA A 102 14.99 -7.16 2.87
CA ALA A 102 14.02 -7.23 1.78
C ALA A 102 13.56 -5.83 1.40
N TYR A 103 13.37 -5.56 0.10
CA TYR A 103 13.00 -4.25 -0.43
C TYR A 103 11.70 -4.32 -1.20
N LEU A 104 10.79 -3.40 -0.91
CA LEU A 104 9.58 -3.15 -1.68
C LEU A 104 9.54 -1.67 -2.07
N ALA A 105 9.62 -1.38 -3.36
CA ALA A 105 9.48 -0.04 -3.89
C ALA A 105 8.18 0.06 -4.71
N GLN A 106 7.39 1.09 -4.45
CA GLN A 106 6.11 1.36 -5.12
C GLN A 106 6.11 2.78 -5.65
N ARG A 107 5.91 2.93 -6.95
CA ARG A 107 5.88 4.21 -7.65
C ARG A 107 4.55 4.37 -8.36
N PHE A 108 3.86 5.46 -8.11
CA PHE A 108 2.57 5.77 -8.70
C PHE A 108 2.65 7.16 -9.34
N HIS A 109 2.45 7.20 -10.65
CA HIS A 109 2.49 8.43 -11.45
C HIS A 109 1.07 8.72 -11.97
N LEU A 110 0.45 9.74 -11.40
CA LEU A 110 -0.91 10.16 -11.71
C LEU A 110 -0.87 11.41 -12.58
N GLN A 111 -1.09 11.24 -13.88
CA GLN A 111 -1.15 12.37 -14.81
C GLN A 111 -2.44 13.18 -14.64
N ALA A 112 -2.51 14.32 -15.31
CA ALA A 112 -3.56 15.31 -15.12
C ALA A 112 -4.98 14.70 -15.19
N GLY A 113 -5.78 14.97 -14.14
CA GLY A 113 -7.16 14.49 -14.04
C GLY A 113 -7.33 12.98 -13.88
N SER A 114 -6.25 12.20 -13.73
CA SER A 114 -6.35 10.78 -13.47
C SER A 114 -6.73 10.47 -12.02
N THR A 115 -7.22 9.26 -11.76
CA THR A 115 -7.67 8.83 -10.44
C THR A 115 -7.06 7.48 -10.07
N LEU A 116 -6.44 7.39 -8.90
CA LEU A 116 -5.96 6.14 -8.33
C LEU A 116 -6.65 5.83 -7.01
N GLU A 117 -7.11 4.59 -6.91
CA GLU A 117 -7.47 3.96 -5.64
C GLU A 117 -6.47 2.83 -5.40
N TRP A 118 -5.54 3.02 -4.44
CA TRP A 118 -4.56 2.02 -4.01
C TRP A 118 -4.94 1.48 -2.64
N LEU A 119 -5.52 0.29 -2.63
CA LEU A 119 -6.21 -0.32 -1.49
C LEU A 119 -5.64 -1.71 -1.19
N PRO A 120 -4.34 -1.83 -0.85
CA PRO A 120 -3.69 -3.11 -0.63
C PRO A 120 -4.16 -3.78 0.67
N GLN A 121 -3.88 -5.09 0.79
CA GLN A 121 -3.92 -5.81 2.04
C GLN A 121 -2.68 -5.47 2.90
N ASP A 122 -2.61 -6.02 4.11
CA ASP A 122 -1.55 -5.72 5.06
C ASP A 122 -0.15 -6.09 4.58
N SER A 123 0.82 -5.30 5.04
CA SER A 123 2.23 -5.69 5.07
C SER A 123 2.55 -6.28 6.44
N ILE A 124 2.73 -7.61 6.51
CA ILE A 124 2.95 -8.34 7.76
C ILE A 124 4.45 -8.64 7.92
N PHE A 125 5.05 -8.10 8.97
CA PHE A 125 6.46 -8.29 9.29
C PHE A 125 6.59 -9.33 10.41
N PHE A 126 7.00 -10.53 10.07
CA PHE A 126 7.23 -11.61 11.04
C PHE A 126 8.39 -11.26 11.97
N CYS A 127 8.40 -11.85 13.16
CA CYS A 127 9.50 -11.65 14.08
C CYS A 127 10.85 -11.96 13.41
N GLY A 128 11.78 -11.00 13.48
CA GLY A 128 13.06 -11.08 12.81
C GLY A 128 13.07 -10.63 11.35
N ALA A 129 11.97 -10.15 10.79
CA ALA A 129 11.96 -9.56 9.44
C ALA A 129 12.85 -8.31 9.38
N ARG A 130 13.54 -8.13 8.27
CA ARG A 130 14.32 -6.93 7.94
C ARG A 130 13.83 -6.40 6.61
N ALA A 131 13.12 -5.27 6.64
CA ALA A 131 12.44 -4.75 5.47
C ALA A 131 12.65 -3.25 5.28
N SER A 132 12.68 -2.83 4.02
CA SER A 132 12.64 -1.43 3.60
C SER A 132 11.50 -1.25 2.59
N LEU A 133 10.54 -0.41 2.93
CA LEU A 133 9.42 -0.02 2.08
C LEU A 133 9.64 1.42 1.61
N ASP A 134 9.34 1.69 0.35
CA ASP A 134 9.42 3.03 -0.23
C ASP A 134 8.26 3.24 -1.20
N SER A 135 7.19 3.88 -0.73
CA SER A 135 6.00 4.21 -1.52
C SER A 135 6.01 5.68 -1.88
N ARG A 136 5.84 5.96 -3.18
CA ARG A 136 5.80 7.32 -3.72
C ARG A 136 4.63 7.49 -4.67
N PHE A 137 3.83 8.50 -4.41
CA PHE A 137 2.73 8.95 -5.25
C PHE A 137 3.07 10.36 -5.77
N THR A 138 3.10 10.53 -7.08
CA THR A 138 3.32 11.82 -7.73
C THR A 138 2.06 12.19 -8.50
N LEU A 139 1.41 13.27 -8.09
CA LEU A 139 0.15 13.74 -8.65
C LEU A 139 0.36 14.98 -9.51
N GLU A 140 -0.15 14.97 -10.74
CA GLU A 140 -0.29 16.15 -11.58
C GLU A 140 -1.59 16.91 -11.29
N PRO A 141 -1.77 18.13 -11.81
CA PRO A 141 -2.98 18.94 -11.59
C PRO A 141 -4.27 18.20 -11.90
N GLY A 142 -5.24 18.27 -10.97
CA GLY A 142 -6.54 17.59 -11.09
C GLY A 142 -6.52 16.10 -10.86
N ALA A 143 -5.36 15.48 -10.61
CA ALA A 143 -5.30 14.08 -10.23
C ALA A 143 -5.92 13.83 -8.86
N ARG A 144 -6.53 12.65 -8.66
CA ARG A 144 -7.23 12.24 -7.43
C ARG A 144 -6.65 10.97 -6.86
N LEU A 145 -6.58 10.90 -5.54
CA LEU A 145 -5.99 9.77 -4.82
C LEU A 145 -6.86 9.34 -3.65
N LEU A 146 -7.12 8.04 -3.55
CA LEU A 146 -7.48 7.35 -2.32
C LEU A 146 -6.48 6.21 -2.13
N ALA A 147 -5.69 6.25 -1.08
CA ALA A 147 -4.68 5.23 -0.85
C ALA A 147 -4.50 4.95 0.64
N TRP A 148 -4.19 3.70 0.99
CA TRP A 148 -3.72 3.38 2.32
C TRP A 148 -2.52 2.46 2.32
N GLU A 149 -1.82 2.45 3.44
CA GLU A 149 -0.81 1.47 3.79
C GLU A 149 -1.11 0.93 5.18
N THR A 150 -0.91 -0.37 5.37
CA THR A 150 -1.04 -1.03 6.66
C THR A 150 0.23 -1.80 7.01
N LEU A 151 0.71 -1.61 8.22
CA LEU A 151 1.88 -2.27 8.77
C LEU A 151 1.44 -3.14 9.96
N CYS A 152 1.71 -4.44 9.87
CA CYS A 152 1.44 -5.40 10.94
C CYS A 152 2.79 -5.94 11.47
N LEU A 153 3.17 -5.54 12.67
CA LEU A 153 4.45 -5.86 13.30
C LEU A 153 4.30 -7.09 14.20
N GLY A 154 4.78 -8.23 13.73
CA GLY A 154 4.50 -9.54 14.28
C GLY A 154 3.24 -10.16 13.69
N ARG A 155 2.66 -11.10 14.43
CA ARG A 155 1.37 -11.75 14.11
C ARG A 155 0.48 -11.75 15.35
N PRO A 156 -0.21 -10.64 15.66
CA PRO A 156 -0.99 -10.52 16.90
C PRO A 156 -1.97 -11.66 17.12
N VAL A 157 -2.67 -12.12 16.07
CA VAL A 157 -3.60 -13.26 16.10
C VAL A 157 -2.93 -14.57 16.57
N MET A 158 -1.61 -14.69 16.37
CA MET A 158 -0.81 -15.85 16.79
C MET A 158 -0.03 -15.57 18.08
N ASN A 159 -0.28 -14.45 18.76
CA ASN A 159 0.51 -13.96 19.89
C ASN A 159 2.02 -13.80 19.58
N GLU A 160 2.40 -13.65 18.32
CA GLU A 160 3.77 -13.39 17.92
C GLU A 160 4.03 -11.88 17.88
N ARG A 161 4.99 -11.45 18.68
CA ARG A 161 5.43 -10.05 18.76
C ARG A 161 6.59 -9.80 17.79
N PHE A 162 6.75 -8.54 17.37
CA PHE A 162 7.91 -8.09 16.59
C PHE A 162 9.07 -7.74 17.52
N ASP A 163 9.59 -8.73 18.28
CA ASP A 163 10.64 -8.53 19.26
C ASP A 163 12.04 -8.43 18.65
N GLN A 164 12.21 -8.87 17.40
CA GLN A 164 13.45 -8.80 16.63
C GLN A 164 13.13 -8.31 15.20
N GLY A 165 14.14 -7.78 14.51
CA GLY A 165 14.03 -7.31 13.14
C GLY A 165 14.19 -5.80 13.00
N ALA A 166 13.93 -5.30 11.79
CA ALA A 166 13.97 -3.88 11.49
C ALA A 166 13.04 -3.53 10.32
N LEU A 167 12.35 -2.43 10.45
CA LEU A 167 11.53 -1.83 9.40
C LEU A 167 11.98 -0.39 9.16
N ASP A 168 12.21 -0.03 7.90
CA ASP A 168 12.36 1.35 7.42
C ASP A 168 11.30 1.60 6.35
N SER A 169 10.18 2.22 6.73
CA SER A 169 9.09 2.57 5.81
C SER A 169 9.11 4.05 5.47
N ARG A 170 8.95 4.37 4.20
CA ARG A 170 8.85 5.73 3.68
C ARG A 170 7.59 5.85 2.84
N LEU A 171 6.80 6.87 3.15
CA LEU A 171 5.63 7.26 2.38
C LEU A 171 5.81 8.69 1.89
N ARG A 172 5.69 8.90 0.57
CA ARG A 172 5.77 10.22 -0.05
C ARG A 172 4.58 10.42 -0.96
N ILE A 173 3.90 11.55 -0.78
CA ILE A 173 2.84 12.02 -1.67
C ILE A 173 3.22 13.42 -2.11
N GLU A 174 3.46 13.59 -3.38
CA GLU A 174 3.86 14.84 -4.02
C GLU A 174 2.67 15.40 -4.76
N LEU A 175 2.28 16.60 -4.39
CA LEU A 175 1.19 17.36 -4.99
C LEU A 175 1.74 18.54 -5.79
N PRO A 176 1.06 18.99 -6.86
CA PRO A 176 1.59 20.06 -7.71
C PRO A 176 1.70 21.41 -6.99
N ASP A 177 0.73 21.74 -6.13
CA ASP A 177 0.59 23.08 -5.54
C ASP A 177 0.64 23.07 -4.01
N ASP A 178 0.81 21.91 -3.39
CA ASP A 178 0.81 21.73 -1.93
C ASP A 178 2.10 21.00 -1.46
N PRO A 179 2.50 21.16 -0.19
CA PRO A 179 3.70 20.51 0.34
C PRO A 179 3.65 18.98 0.30
N GLY A 180 2.43 18.39 0.25
CA GLY A 180 2.25 16.95 0.25
C GLY A 180 2.63 16.29 1.57
N LEU A 181 3.02 14.99 1.51
CA LEU A 181 3.44 14.20 2.67
C LEU A 181 4.81 13.57 2.43
N HIS A 182 5.73 13.77 3.37
CA HIS A 182 7.01 13.10 3.41
C HIS A 182 7.20 12.46 4.79
N GLU A 183 6.94 11.19 4.90
CA GLU A 183 7.00 10.45 6.16
C GLU A 183 8.04 9.33 6.11
N ARG A 184 8.65 9.07 7.26
CA ARG A 184 9.54 7.94 7.47
C ARG A 184 9.35 7.35 8.85
N LEU A 185 8.98 6.08 8.89
CA LEU A 185 8.87 5.30 10.11
C LEU A 185 9.99 4.28 10.19
N ARG A 186 10.78 4.34 11.26
CA ARG A 186 11.80 3.32 11.57
C ARG A 186 11.45 2.63 12.86
N ILE A 187 11.33 1.31 12.79
CA ILE A 187 11.07 0.43 13.93
C ILE A 187 12.22 -0.57 14.05
N SER A 188 12.78 -0.67 15.25
CA SER A 188 13.63 -1.79 15.66
C SER A 188 12.80 -2.77 16.48
N GLY A 189 13.09 -4.06 16.37
CA GLY A 189 12.34 -5.10 17.08
C GLY A 189 12.31 -4.83 18.60
N GLY A 190 11.16 -5.10 19.21
CA GLY A 190 10.90 -4.81 20.62
C GLY A 190 10.65 -3.33 20.98
N HIS A 191 10.80 -2.39 20.04
CA HIS A 191 10.68 -0.94 20.30
C HIS A 191 9.51 -0.32 19.56
N LEU A 192 8.28 -0.61 20.01
CA LEU A 192 7.03 -0.07 19.41
C LEU A 192 6.57 1.26 20.03
N ALA A 193 7.40 1.96 20.81
CA ALA A 193 7.01 3.21 21.49
C ALA A 193 6.51 4.29 20.52
N LYS A 194 7.04 4.34 19.29
CA LYS A 194 6.58 5.27 18.24
C LYS A 194 5.14 5.01 17.77
N LEU A 195 4.63 3.81 18.03
CA LEU A 195 3.27 3.39 17.73
C LEU A 195 2.46 3.19 19.02
N GLY A 196 2.87 3.82 20.13
CA GLY A 196 2.18 3.67 21.41
C GLY A 196 2.09 2.22 21.92
N GLY A 197 2.98 1.35 21.46
CA GLY A 197 2.96 -0.08 21.78
C GLY A 197 2.04 -0.92 20.88
N HIS A 198 1.32 -0.32 19.92
CA HIS A 198 0.41 -1.03 19.03
C HIS A 198 1.20 -1.77 17.93
N PRO A 199 0.86 -3.03 17.64
CA PRO A 199 1.51 -3.78 16.57
C PRO A 199 0.98 -3.44 15.17
N LEU A 200 -0.18 -2.79 15.08
CA LEU A 200 -0.82 -2.42 13.82
C LEU A 200 -0.83 -0.89 13.68
N SER A 201 -0.46 -0.44 12.49
CA SER A 201 -0.51 0.96 12.10
C SER A 201 -1.02 1.07 10.67
N ALA A 202 -1.94 2.01 10.43
CA ALA A 202 -2.37 2.35 9.08
C ALA A 202 -2.27 3.85 8.83
N THR A 203 -1.94 4.20 7.59
CA THR A 203 -2.05 5.56 7.07
C THR A 203 -2.97 5.55 5.86
N PHE A 204 -4.08 6.28 5.92
CA PHE A 204 -5.00 6.49 4.81
C PHE A 204 -4.83 7.91 4.30
N CYS A 205 -4.71 8.08 2.99
CA CYS A 205 -4.53 9.38 2.33
C CYS A 205 -5.62 9.60 1.27
N ALA A 206 -6.14 10.83 1.21
CA ALA A 206 -7.13 11.24 0.21
C ALA A 206 -6.79 12.63 -0.35
N SER A 207 -6.86 12.80 -1.66
CA SER A 207 -6.66 14.08 -2.35
C SER A 207 -7.49 14.13 -3.65
N PRO A 208 -8.13 15.27 -3.98
CA PRO A 208 -8.21 16.49 -3.16
C PRO A 208 -9.17 16.32 -1.99
N ALA A 209 -8.86 16.97 -0.88
CA ALA A 209 -9.70 17.00 0.30
C ALA A 209 -9.85 18.44 0.83
N ASP A 210 -10.98 18.72 1.43
CA ASP A 210 -11.35 19.98 2.05
C ASP A 210 -11.80 19.78 3.51
N PRO A 211 -12.14 20.85 4.27
CA PRO A 211 -12.65 20.70 5.63
C PRO A 211 -13.90 19.82 5.75
N THR A 212 -14.73 19.73 4.72
CA THR A 212 -15.94 18.87 4.74
C THR A 212 -15.54 17.40 4.72
N VAL A 213 -14.58 17.05 3.87
CA VAL A 213 -14.01 15.68 3.78
C VAL A 213 -13.31 15.30 5.09
N LEU A 214 -12.61 16.25 5.73
CA LEU A 214 -11.99 16.05 7.04
C LEU A 214 -13.06 15.73 8.12
N GLU A 215 -14.16 16.48 8.17
CA GLU A 215 -15.22 16.23 9.16
C GLU A 215 -15.94 14.91 8.94
N GLN A 216 -16.14 14.50 7.68
CA GLN A 216 -16.66 13.16 7.38
C GLN A 216 -15.72 12.07 7.89
N ALA A 217 -14.41 12.23 7.72
CA ALA A 217 -13.43 11.29 8.27
C ALA A 217 -13.50 11.26 9.80
N ARG A 218 -13.53 12.42 10.46
CA ARG A 218 -13.61 12.52 11.92
C ARG A 218 -14.86 11.85 12.47
N THR A 219 -16.01 12.01 11.83
CA THR A 219 -17.26 11.31 12.22
C THR A 219 -17.08 9.80 12.29
N VAL A 220 -16.31 9.21 11.35
CA VAL A 220 -16.00 7.78 11.43
C VAL A 220 -15.03 7.47 12.56
N LEU A 221 -14.03 8.33 12.79
CA LEU A 221 -13.01 8.11 13.81
C LEU A 221 -13.54 8.28 15.23
N ASP A 222 -14.51 9.17 15.45
CA ASP A 222 -15.11 9.43 16.77
C ASP A 222 -15.88 8.23 17.34
N GLU A 223 -16.18 7.24 16.51
CA GLU A 223 -16.81 5.99 16.94
C GLU A 223 -15.81 4.90 17.35
N LEU A 224 -14.49 5.18 17.25
CA LEU A 224 -13.44 4.21 17.52
C LEU A 224 -12.94 4.30 18.96
N ASP A 225 -12.73 3.17 19.60
CA ASP A 225 -12.05 3.07 20.89
C ASP A 225 -10.52 2.97 20.77
N THR A 226 -10.00 2.94 19.55
CA THR A 226 -8.55 2.83 19.25
C THR A 226 -7.96 4.17 18.85
N PRO A 227 -6.65 4.42 19.09
CA PRO A 227 -6.03 5.68 18.72
C PRO A 227 -6.11 5.96 17.23
N ALA A 228 -6.75 7.06 16.88
CA ALA A 228 -6.93 7.50 15.51
C ALA A 228 -6.87 9.03 15.43
N GLY A 229 -6.52 9.55 14.26
CA GLY A 229 -6.53 11.00 14.01
C GLY A 229 -6.52 11.33 12.53
N ALA A 230 -7.16 12.44 12.18
CA ALA A 230 -7.21 12.98 10.82
C ALA A 230 -6.69 14.42 10.79
N THR A 231 -5.88 14.73 9.79
CA THR A 231 -5.27 16.05 9.57
C THR A 231 -5.36 16.41 8.10
N LEU A 232 -5.65 17.67 7.81
CA LEU A 232 -5.61 18.24 6.48
C LEU A 232 -4.29 18.98 6.27
N LEU A 233 -3.52 18.60 5.24
CA LEU A 233 -2.27 19.22 4.81
C LEU A 233 -2.48 19.83 3.42
N GLY A 234 -2.85 21.12 3.35
CA GLY A 234 -3.34 21.71 2.10
C GLY A 234 -4.57 20.96 1.62
N SER A 235 -4.51 20.39 0.41
CA SER A 235 -5.57 19.55 -0.18
C SER A 235 -5.41 18.05 0.09
N LEU A 236 -4.49 17.64 0.97
CA LEU A 236 -4.26 16.25 1.34
C LEU A 236 -4.83 15.93 2.71
N LEU A 237 -5.82 15.05 2.79
CA LEU A 237 -6.26 14.43 4.04
C LEU A 237 -5.33 13.27 4.38
N VAL A 238 -4.82 13.26 5.60
CA VAL A 238 -4.02 12.16 6.16
C VAL A 238 -4.71 11.65 7.43
N ILE A 239 -5.06 10.37 7.44
CA ILE A 239 -5.66 9.68 8.59
C ILE A 239 -4.66 8.64 9.09
N ARG A 240 -4.44 8.60 10.40
CA ARG A 240 -3.60 7.59 11.05
C ARG A 240 -4.42 6.79 12.04
N LEU A 241 -4.20 5.48 12.02
CA LEU A 241 -4.87 4.51 12.87
C LEU A 241 -3.82 3.62 13.54
N LEU A 242 -4.04 3.30 14.81
CA LEU A 242 -3.29 2.30 15.55
C LEU A 242 -4.26 1.26 16.10
N ASP A 243 -3.89 -0.01 16.10
CA ASP A 243 -4.78 -1.07 16.53
C ASP A 243 -4.02 -2.29 17.07
N HIS A 244 -4.75 -3.19 17.72
CA HIS A 244 -4.30 -4.52 18.11
C HIS A 244 -5.04 -5.62 17.32
N ASP A 245 -6.16 -5.30 16.69
CA ASP A 245 -7.00 -6.21 15.91
C ASP A 245 -6.98 -5.84 14.43
N ASN A 246 -6.46 -6.76 13.63
CA ASN A 246 -6.34 -6.57 12.20
C ASN A 246 -7.71 -6.48 11.48
N GLN A 247 -8.69 -7.28 11.91
CA GLN A 247 -10.01 -7.23 11.29
C GLN A 247 -10.71 -5.90 11.60
N HIS A 248 -10.53 -5.38 12.82
CA HIS A 248 -11.06 -4.08 13.20
C HIS A 248 -10.43 -2.97 12.36
N LEU A 249 -9.09 -2.96 12.23
CA LEU A 249 -8.36 -2.00 11.41
C LEU A 249 -8.81 -2.02 9.94
N GLN A 250 -8.92 -3.21 9.35
CA GLN A 250 -9.37 -3.36 7.96
C GLN A 250 -10.81 -2.90 7.74
N ARG A 251 -11.72 -3.20 8.67
CA ARG A 251 -13.12 -2.71 8.62
C ARG A 251 -13.16 -1.18 8.70
N THR A 252 -12.33 -0.58 9.56
CA THR A 252 -12.23 0.87 9.69
C THR A 252 -11.75 1.52 8.40
N LEU A 253 -10.71 0.98 7.75
CA LEU A 253 -10.22 1.46 6.47
C LEU A 253 -11.28 1.35 5.36
N GLN A 254 -11.97 0.23 5.29
CA GLN A 254 -13.06 0.02 4.32
C GLN A 254 -14.22 1.00 4.57
N ARG A 255 -14.56 1.26 5.84
CA ARG A 255 -15.60 2.23 6.21
C ARG A 255 -15.19 3.66 5.85
N LEU A 256 -13.95 4.07 6.15
CA LEU A 256 -13.41 5.34 5.72
C LEU A 256 -13.48 5.50 4.20
N TRP A 257 -13.02 4.49 3.45
CA TRP A 257 -13.09 4.50 2.00
C TRP A 257 -14.55 4.62 1.50
N HIS A 258 -15.49 3.90 2.12
CA HIS A 258 -16.90 3.95 1.73
C HIS A 258 -17.50 5.35 1.90
N VAL A 259 -17.15 6.05 2.96
CA VAL A 259 -17.60 7.42 3.24
C VAL A 259 -16.88 8.44 2.36
N LEU A 260 -15.57 8.30 2.19
CA LEU A 260 -14.75 9.32 1.52
C LEU A 260 -14.75 9.19 -0.01
N ARG A 261 -15.00 8.01 -0.56
CA ARG A 261 -15.00 7.80 -2.02
C ARG A 261 -15.99 8.71 -2.75
N PRO A 262 -17.26 8.83 -2.33
CA PRO A 262 -18.19 9.77 -2.97
C PRO A 262 -17.75 11.23 -2.85
N ALA A 263 -17.21 11.62 -1.71
CA ALA A 263 -16.81 12.99 -1.45
C ALA A 263 -15.58 13.41 -2.27
N VAL A 264 -14.60 12.52 -2.42
CA VAL A 264 -13.33 12.80 -3.10
C VAL A 264 -13.42 12.50 -4.60
N LEU A 265 -14.06 11.40 -4.98
CA LEU A 265 -14.09 10.93 -6.38
C LEU A 265 -15.40 11.20 -7.09
N GLY A 266 -16.49 11.54 -6.38
CA GLY A 266 -17.81 11.74 -6.95
C GLY A 266 -18.49 10.43 -7.39
N LEU A 267 -18.01 9.28 -6.94
CA LEU A 267 -18.54 7.97 -7.31
C LEU A 267 -19.02 7.20 -6.06
N PRO A 268 -20.14 6.46 -6.14
CA PRO A 268 -20.56 5.61 -5.04
C PRO A 268 -19.53 4.53 -4.75
N ALA A 269 -19.49 4.04 -3.51
CA ALA A 269 -18.59 2.97 -3.15
C ALA A 269 -18.99 1.66 -3.85
N CYS A 270 -18.03 1.07 -4.59
CA CYS A 270 -18.16 -0.24 -5.24
C CYS A 270 -17.04 -1.16 -4.74
N PRO A 271 -17.25 -1.87 -3.60
CA PRO A 271 -16.21 -2.65 -2.95
C PRO A 271 -15.64 -3.72 -3.89
N PRO A 272 -14.31 -3.89 -3.94
CA PRO A 272 -13.68 -5.00 -4.64
C PRO A 272 -14.23 -6.33 -4.13
N ARG A 273 -14.61 -7.24 -5.04
CA ARG A 273 -15.18 -8.55 -4.68
C ARG A 273 -14.29 -9.36 -3.74
N ILE A 274 -12.97 -9.16 -3.83
CA ILE A 274 -11.99 -9.85 -2.99
C ILE A 274 -12.11 -9.49 -1.50
N TRP A 275 -12.75 -8.39 -1.14
CA TRP A 275 -12.96 -8.04 0.27
C TRP A 275 -14.04 -8.89 0.95
N ALA A 276 -14.85 -9.60 0.17
CA ALA A 276 -15.92 -10.47 0.66
C ALA A 276 -15.51 -11.96 0.71
N THR A 277 -14.24 -12.29 0.46
CA THR A 277 -13.74 -13.69 0.39
C THR A 277 -12.81 -14.04 1.54
#